data_822509217918909cc2ef7f46df3e381a
#
_entry.id   822509217918909cc2ef7f46df3e381a
#
_cell.length_a   1.000
_cell.length_b   1.000
_cell.length_c   1.000
_cell.angle_alpha   90.00
_cell.angle_beta   90.00
_cell.angle_gamma   90.00
#
_symmetry.space_group_name_H-M   'P 1'
#
loop_
_entity.id
_entity.type
_entity.pdbx_description
1 polymer ?
#
loop_
_entity_poly.entity_id
_entity_poly.type
_entity_poly.pdbx_seq_one_letter_code
_entity_poly.pdbx_strand_id
1 'polypeptide(L)'
;MSVFRERTERKFQVIEDQTKVGGMLKQYAVGKVFYLKGFYEKIEVKVLDFRQPNILIIDSLRDIEGSITLYHTFNKQLELIGEIVDKVVNTQYKFAVSRVRIATSDRKSPRYAMTSDQVFVNSIRAARNTINASLFNVPTSVKIHLEKFQQRLKDFADEVRVKIFEKDDEKTELVRKTMKILMIQDTQDIMSYIPEDTEGFIDYREHLNTEIGQVMEDYRKRKIVSEMIVPIIYLGHDGSTIPLGYIHLISHDRKLGMDTALELKMLAFEMVDQMRDSNTMLISKRQAVADISRGGMRLVITDPELKKFLVHQKGFSFDVVFKLQQPITVFTEIIWTATTPQNDLAIGVTIKGFSSRKGETDRYHQYIDALGAAKK
;
A
#
# COMPACT_ATOMS: atom_id res chain seq x y z
N MET A 1 -14.28 13.57 14.52
CA MET A 1 -14.03 12.24 13.90
C MET A 1 -12.58 11.87 14.14
N SER A 2 -12.30 10.67 14.67
CA SER A 2 -10.93 10.21 14.91
C SER A 2 -10.21 10.09 13.56
N VAL A 3 -9.14 10.82 13.38
CA VAL A 3 -8.28 10.81 12.18
C VAL A 3 -7.45 9.52 12.12
N PHE A 4 -7.41 8.78 13.22
CA PHE A 4 -6.63 7.56 13.34
C PHE A 4 -7.35 6.38 12.68
N ARG A 5 -6.63 5.62 11.84
CA ARG A 5 -7.11 4.36 11.30
C ARG A 5 -6.99 3.29 12.37
N GLU A 6 -8.12 2.80 12.84
CA GLU A 6 -8.13 1.64 13.70
C GLU A 6 -7.57 0.41 12.98
N ARG A 7 -6.82 -0.39 13.72
CA ARG A 7 -6.32 -1.65 13.21
C ARG A 7 -7.52 -2.56 12.93
N THR A 8 -7.70 -3.00 11.68
CA THR A 8 -8.71 -4.00 11.33
C THR A 8 -8.55 -5.19 12.27
N GLU A 9 -9.60 -5.52 13.03
CA GLU A 9 -9.56 -6.66 13.93
C GLU A 9 -9.28 -7.93 13.12
N ARG A 10 -8.32 -8.72 13.60
CA ARG A 10 -8.08 -10.03 13.01
C ARG A 10 -9.30 -10.90 13.20
N LYS A 11 -9.61 -11.69 12.17
CA LYS A 11 -10.59 -12.75 12.34
C LYS A 11 -10.02 -13.83 13.25
N PHE A 12 -10.78 -14.21 14.25
CA PHE A 12 -10.41 -15.25 15.21
C PHE A 12 -11.45 -16.36 15.19
N GLN A 13 -10.96 -17.58 15.33
CA GLN A 13 -11.77 -18.69 15.77
C GLN A 13 -11.85 -18.61 17.30
N VAL A 14 -13.06 -18.57 17.84
CA VAL A 14 -13.30 -18.51 19.30
C VAL A 14 -13.60 -19.92 19.81
N ILE A 15 -12.97 -20.31 20.91
CA ILE A 15 -13.14 -21.59 21.59
C ILE A 15 -13.61 -21.28 23.00
N GLU A 16 -14.87 -21.66 23.32
CA GLU A 16 -15.53 -21.46 24.61
C GLU A 16 -15.81 -22.76 25.35
N ASP A 17 -15.68 -23.90 24.65
CA ASP A 17 -15.79 -25.23 25.28
C ASP A 17 -14.68 -25.39 26.33
N GLN A 18 -15.09 -25.53 27.61
CA GLN A 18 -14.19 -25.50 28.75
C GLN A 18 -13.18 -26.66 28.74
N THR A 19 -13.56 -27.81 28.20
CA THR A 19 -12.67 -28.98 28.07
C THR A 19 -11.59 -28.73 27.05
N LYS A 20 -11.95 -28.15 25.88
CA LYS A 20 -11.00 -27.77 24.84
C LYS A 20 -10.09 -26.63 25.30
N VAL A 21 -10.66 -25.63 26.02
CA VAL A 21 -9.89 -24.53 26.62
C VAL A 21 -8.81 -25.11 27.53
N GLY A 22 -9.20 -26.01 28.49
CA GLY A 22 -8.23 -26.62 29.40
C GLY A 22 -7.14 -27.42 28.70
N GLY A 23 -7.47 -28.18 27.67
CA GLY A 23 -6.50 -28.92 26.85
C GLY A 23 -5.48 -27.98 26.19
N MET A 24 -5.97 -26.85 25.63
CA MET A 24 -5.10 -25.84 24.99
C MET A 24 -4.21 -25.11 25.99
N LEU A 25 -4.74 -24.73 27.15
CA LEU A 25 -3.94 -24.07 28.19
C LEU A 25 -2.78 -24.96 28.63
N LYS A 26 -3.04 -26.23 28.90
CA LYS A 26 -2.04 -27.21 29.30
C LYS A 26 -0.97 -27.39 28.22
N GLN A 27 -1.36 -27.45 26.96
CA GLN A 27 -0.45 -27.72 25.85
C GLN A 27 0.35 -26.50 25.41
N TYR A 28 -0.26 -25.31 25.37
CA TYR A 28 0.32 -24.13 24.72
C TYR A 28 0.64 -22.98 25.65
N ALA A 29 0.10 -22.93 26.88
CA ALA A 29 0.30 -21.78 27.75
C ALA A 29 1.38 -22.00 28.82
N VAL A 30 1.44 -23.16 29.43
CA VAL A 30 2.36 -23.43 30.56
C VAL A 30 3.80 -23.29 30.15
N GLY A 31 4.58 -22.56 30.95
CA GLY A 31 6.00 -22.28 30.75
C GLY A 31 6.30 -21.24 29.66
N LYS A 32 5.28 -20.62 29.08
CA LYS A 32 5.46 -19.59 28.03
C LYS A 32 5.29 -18.19 28.57
N VAL A 33 5.88 -17.21 27.86
CA VAL A 33 5.70 -15.81 28.12
C VAL A 33 4.60 -15.29 27.18
N PHE A 34 3.57 -14.73 27.76
CA PHE A 34 2.50 -14.02 27.06
C PHE A 34 2.67 -12.51 27.24
N TYR A 35 1.91 -11.74 26.48
CA TYR A 35 1.91 -10.29 26.58
C TYR A 35 0.50 -9.78 26.88
N LEU A 36 0.40 -8.78 27.75
CA LEU A 36 -0.87 -8.14 28.09
C LEU A 36 -1.36 -7.31 26.88
N LYS A 37 -2.59 -7.54 26.45
CA LYS A 37 -3.21 -6.82 25.33
C LYS A 37 -3.78 -5.48 25.81
N GLY A 38 -3.77 -4.47 24.93
CA GLY A 38 -4.31 -3.13 25.22
C GLY A 38 -3.26 -2.10 25.61
N PHE A 39 -1.99 -2.49 25.71
CA PHE A 39 -0.87 -1.59 26.01
C PHE A 39 0.00 -1.41 24.77
N TYR A 40 0.58 -0.21 24.64
CA TYR A 40 1.53 0.09 23.57
C TYR A 40 2.84 -0.69 23.75
N GLU A 41 3.32 -0.77 24.98
CA GLU A 41 4.49 -1.54 25.36
C GLU A 41 4.13 -3.01 25.56
N LYS A 42 5.08 -3.90 25.26
CA LYS A 42 4.91 -5.32 25.54
C LYS A 42 5.13 -5.59 27.03
N ILE A 43 4.05 -5.73 27.78
CA ILE A 43 4.09 -6.13 29.17
C ILE A 43 4.12 -7.65 29.21
N GLU A 44 5.21 -8.19 29.71
CA GLU A 44 5.43 -9.64 29.82
C GLU A 44 4.66 -10.23 31.00
N VAL A 45 4.03 -11.36 30.74
CA VAL A 45 3.31 -12.17 31.74
C VAL A 45 3.75 -13.62 31.55
N LYS A 46 4.45 -14.20 32.50
CA LYS A 46 4.90 -15.58 32.45
C LYS A 46 3.82 -16.52 33.01
N VAL A 47 3.47 -17.54 32.26
CA VAL A 47 2.56 -18.59 32.74
C VAL A 47 3.39 -19.65 33.46
N LEU A 48 3.15 -19.81 34.75
CA LEU A 48 3.93 -20.73 35.61
C LEU A 48 3.31 -22.11 35.69
N ASP A 49 1.99 -22.20 35.90
CA ASP A 49 1.30 -23.44 36.18
C ASP A 49 -0.15 -23.41 35.67
N PHE A 50 -0.75 -24.59 35.50
CA PHE A 50 -2.16 -24.79 35.14
C PHE A 50 -2.90 -25.58 36.22
N ARG A 51 -4.04 -25.06 36.69
CA ARG A 51 -4.91 -25.70 37.63
C ARG A 51 -6.34 -25.84 37.07
N GLN A 52 -6.99 -26.95 37.37
CA GLN A 52 -8.38 -27.14 36.98
C GLN A 52 -9.32 -26.33 37.89
N PRO A 53 -10.44 -25.80 37.37
CA PRO A 53 -10.84 -25.74 35.97
C PRO A 53 -10.30 -24.43 35.32
N ASN A 54 -9.47 -24.57 34.27
CA ASN A 54 -9.00 -23.47 33.40
C ASN A 54 -8.35 -22.26 34.11
N ILE A 55 -7.67 -22.49 35.23
CA ILE A 55 -6.95 -21.46 36.00
C ILE A 55 -5.46 -21.56 35.68
N LEU A 56 -4.88 -20.44 35.27
CA LEU A 56 -3.44 -20.29 35.13
C LEU A 56 -2.87 -19.54 36.33
N ILE A 57 -1.71 -20.01 36.82
CA ILE A 57 -0.88 -19.23 37.71
C ILE A 57 0.07 -18.42 36.82
N ILE A 58 -0.06 -17.10 36.88
CA ILE A 58 0.73 -16.18 36.06
C ILE A 58 1.57 -15.28 36.94
N ASP A 59 2.71 -14.85 36.42
CA ASP A 59 3.66 -13.93 37.07
C ASP A 59 3.79 -12.68 36.21
N SER A 60 3.57 -11.50 36.83
CA SER A 60 3.62 -10.20 36.17
C SER A 60 4.22 -9.18 37.11
N LEU A 61 5.23 -8.45 36.64
CA LEU A 61 5.84 -7.33 37.37
C LEU A 61 4.89 -6.12 37.50
N ARG A 62 3.87 -6.06 36.64
CA ARG A 62 2.84 -5.02 36.71
C ARG A 62 1.62 -5.56 37.45
N ASP A 63 1.07 -4.72 38.33
CA ASP A 63 -0.23 -5.02 38.93
C ASP A 63 -1.31 -5.13 37.88
N ILE A 64 -2.07 -6.23 37.93
CA ILE A 64 -3.14 -6.57 36.98
C ILE A 64 -4.39 -6.97 37.76
N GLU A 65 -5.55 -6.44 37.34
CA GLU A 65 -6.83 -6.64 37.98
C GLU A 65 -7.94 -6.80 36.92
N GLY A 66 -9.04 -7.43 37.31
CA GLY A 66 -10.25 -7.55 36.50
C GLY A 66 -10.08 -8.40 35.24
N SER A 67 -10.80 -8.02 34.19
CA SER A 67 -10.81 -8.76 32.93
C SER A 67 -9.60 -8.39 32.08
N ILE A 68 -8.80 -9.38 31.71
CA ILE A 68 -7.60 -9.19 30.89
C ILE A 68 -7.58 -10.12 29.68
N THR A 69 -6.80 -9.72 28.69
CA THR A 69 -6.47 -10.55 27.55
C THR A 69 -4.95 -10.71 27.45
N LEU A 70 -4.48 -11.93 27.52
CA LEU A 70 -3.09 -12.28 27.26
C LEU A 70 -2.95 -12.80 25.84
N TYR A 71 -1.87 -12.42 25.15
CA TYR A 71 -1.60 -12.95 23.80
C TYR A 71 -0.17 -13.44 23.64
N HIS A 72 -0.03 -14.49 22.85
CA HIS A 72 1.26 -14.97 22.35
C HIS A 72 1.14 -15.28 20.86
N THR A 73 2.23 -15.12 20.11
CA THR A 73 2.25 -15.43 18.69
C THR A 73 3.21 -16.58 18.46
N PHE A 74 2.62 -17.76 18.24
CA PHE A 74 3.25 -18.92 17.64
C PHE A 74 3.27 -18.76 16.11
N ASN A 75 2.90 -19.78 15.34
CA ASN A 75 2.56 -19.62 13.92
C ASN A 75 1.31 -18.76 13.77
N LYS A 76 0.33 -18.93 14.68
CA LYS A 76 -0.87 -18.11 14.79
C LYS A 76 -0.86 -17.32 16.10
N GLN A 77 -1.58 -16.19 16.15
CA GLN A 77 -1.79 -15.47 17.40
C GLN A 77 -2.82 -16.23 18.24
N LEU A 78 -2.43 -16.57 19.45
CA LEU A 78 -3.28 -17.12 20.49
C LEU A 78 -3.60 -16.03 21.49
N GLU A 79 -4.86 -15.87 21.84
CA GLU A 79 -5.34 -14.96 22.89
C GLU A 79 -6.07 -15.75 23.97
N LEU A 80 -5.72 -15.50 25.20
CA LEU A 80 -6.36 -16.04 26.39
C LEU A 80 -7.18 -14.92 27.03
N ILE A 81 -8.48 -15.08 27.14
CA ILE A 81 -9.39 -14.08 27.70
C ILE A 81 -9.98 -14.62 28.98
N GLY A 82 -9.94 -13.82 30.02
CA GLY A 82 -10.44 -14.22 31.34
C GLY A 82 -10.31 -13.12 32.37
N GLU A 83 -10.39 -13.47 33.65
CA GLU A 83 -10.38 -12.56 34.77
C GLU A 83 -9.34 -12.96 35.82
N ILE A 84 -8.75 -11.98 36.47
CA ILE A 84 -7.93 -12.19 37.66
C ILE A 84 -8.86 -12.44 38.84
N VAL A 85 -8.79 -13.65 39.39
CA VAL A 85 -9.68 -14.09 40.51
C VAL A 85 -9.01 -13.95 41.85
N ASP A 86 -7.68 -13.96 41.92
CA ASP A 86 -6.94 -13.87 43.18
C ASP A 86 -5.48 -13.49 42.97
N LYS A 87 -4.86 -12.84 43.96
CA LYS A 87 -3.43 -12.59 44.03
C LYS A 87 -2.80 -13.59 44.99
N VAL A 88 -1.92 -14.46 44.49
CA VAL A 88 -1.35 -15.56 45.27
C VAL A 88 -0.20 -15.08 46.16
N VAL A 89 0.81 -14.42 45.57
CA VAL A 89 1.97 -13.86 46.26
C VAL A 89 2.47 -12.68 45.42
N ASN A 90 2.97 -11.63 45.97
CA ASN A 90 3.56 -10.42 45.36
C ASN A 90 3.22 -10.16 43.87
N THR A 91 3.85 -10.91 42.94
CA THR A 91 3.72 -10.76 41.48
C THR A 91 2.90 -11.87 40.82
N GLN A 92 2.39 -12.87 41.62
CA GLN A 92 1.66 -14.02 41.09
C GLN A 92 0.17 -13.89 41.27
N TYR A 93 -0.57 -14.22 40.20
CA TYR A 93 -2.02 -14.08 40.13
C TYR A 93 -2.65 -15.39 39.64
N LYS A 94 -3.89 -15.64 40.10
CA LYS A 94 -4.77 -16.66 39.53
C LYS A 94 -5.59 -16.03 38.41
N PHE A 95 -5.37 -16.51 37.18
CA PHE A 95 -6.06 -16.04 36.00
C PHE A 95 -7.02 -17.12 35.51
N ALA A 96 -8.34 -16.90 35.67
CA ALA A 96 -9.38 -17.80 35.20
C ALA A 96 -9.70 -17.51 33.74
N VAL A 97 -9.35 -18.46 32.85
CA VAL A 97 -9.54 -18.29 31.41
C VAL A 97 -10.94 -18.78 31.02
N SER A 98 -11.76 -17.86 30.50
CA SER A 98 -13.12 -18.14 30.03
C SER A 98 -13.18 -18.65 28.59
N ARG A 99 -12.29 -18.12 27.72
CA ARG A 99 -12.24 -18.47 26.30
C ARG A 99 -10.84 -18.26 25.70
N VAL A 100 -10.60 -19.00 24.62
CA VAL A 100 -9.37 -18.89 23.82
C VAL A 100 -9.73 -18.43 22.42
N ARG A 101 -8.96 -17.51 21.87
CA ARG A 101 -9.10 -17.02 20.48
C ARG A 101 -7.84 -17.35 19.69
N ILE A 102 -8.01 -17.95 18.50
CA ILE A 102 -6.91 -18.28 17.58
C ILE A 102 -7.11 -17.50 16.30
N ALA A 103 -6.09 -16.75 15.88
CA ALA A 103 -6.14 -16.04 14.60
C ALA A 103 -6.37 -17.03 13.44
N THR A 104 -7.34 -16.75 12.56
CA THR A 104 -7.69 -17.64 11.43
C THR A 104 -6.68 -17.53 10.28
N SER A 105 -5.89 -16.44 10.24
CA SER A 105 -4.84 -16.25 9.24
C SER A 105 -3.45 -16.35 9.86
N ASP A 106 -2.58 -17.10 9.22
CA ASP A 106 -1.18 -17.17 9.59
C ASP A 106 -0.49 -15.81 9.31
N ARG A 107 0.49 -15.46 10.14
CA ARG A 107 1.42 -14.40 9.75
C ARG A 107 2.29 -14.92 8.61
N LYS A 108 2.25 -14.24 7.48
CA LYS A 108 3.06 -14.61 6.31
C LYS A 108 4.58 -14.55 6.60
N SER A 109 5.00 -13.75 7.60
CA SER A 109 6.42 -13.57 7.95
C SER A 109 6.60 -13.20 9.42
N PRO A 110 7.67 -13.69 10.07
CA PRO A 110 8.03 -13.27 11.43
C PRO A 110 8.35 -11.76 11.47
N ARG A 111 8.19 -11.16 12.65
CA ARG A 111 8.56 -9.77 12.92
C ARG A 111 9.70 -9.71 13.93
N TYR A 112 10.68 -8.87 13.62
CA TYR A 112 11.85 -8.65 14.43
C TYR A 112 11.77 -7.25 15.05
N ALA A 113 11.88 -7.14 16.38
CA ALA A 113 12.02 -5.85 17.05
C ALA A 113 13.37 -5.24 16.70
N MET A 114 13.37 -3.94 16.42
CA MET A 114 14.55 -3.19 15.97
C MET A 114 14.90 -2.08 16.95
N THR A 115 16.17 -1.73 16.98
CA THR A 115 16.71 -0.53 17.60
C THR A 115 17.06 0.49 16.50
N SER A 116 17.04 1.77 16.85
CA SER A 116 17.26 2.87 15.89
C SER A 116 18.67 2.90 15.28
N ASP A 117 19.63 2.21 15.88
CA ASP A 117 21.00 2.04 15.37
C ASP A 117 21.14 0.88 14.37
N GLN A 118 20.20 -0.07 14.38
CA GLN A 118 20.20 -1.22 13.47
C GLN A 118 19.48 -0.93 12.16
N VAL A 119 18.28 -0.34 12.27
CA VAL A 119 17.42 0.00 11.13
C VAL A 119 16.68 1.31 11.41
N PHE A 120 16.66 2.19 10.46
CA PHE A 120 15.87 3.41 10.47
C PHE A 120 15.31 3.69 9.07
N VAL A 121 14.37 4.61 8.99
CA VAL A 121 13.88 5.13 7.71
C VAL A 121 14.18 6.61 7.59
N ASN A 122 14.43 7.05 6.37
CA ASN A 122 14.61 8.44 6.01
C ASN A 122 14.02 8.73 4.62
N SER A 123 14.24 9.95 4.13
CA SER A 123 13.76 10.36 2.79
C SER A 123 12.29 9.99 2.57
N ILE A 124 11.46 10.29 3.58
CA ILE A 124 10.02 10.02 3.52
C ILE A 124 9.39 10.93 2.48
N ARG A 125 8.72 10.32 1.48
CA ARG A 125 8.03 11.00 0.38
C ARG A 125 6.56 10.66 0.45
N ALA A 126 5.73 11.70 0.51
CA ALA A 126 4.28 11.56 0.51
C ALA A 126 3.62 12.67 -0.34
N ALA A 127 2.43 12.42 -0.86
CA ALA A 127 1.74 13.40 -1.69
C ALA A 127 1.22 14.57 -0.84
N ARG A 128 1.51 15.81 -1.22
CA ARG A 128 0.95 17.02 -0.56
C ARG A 128 -0.57 17.07 -0.67
N ASN A 129 -1.08 16.73 -1.86
CA ASN A 129 -2.49 16.68 -2.15
C ASN A 129 -2.86 15.29 -2.65
N THR A 130 -3.95 14.74 -2.14
CA THR A 130 -4.46 13.45 -2.61
C THR A 130 -5.09 13.64 -3.99
N ILE A 131 -4.60 12.91 -4.99
CA ILE A 131 -5.21 12.80 -6.30
C ILE A 131 -6.22 11.67 -6.26
N ASN A 132 -7.49 11.99 -6.43
CA ASN A 132 -8.57 10.99 -6.51
C ASN A 132 -9.27 11.09 -7.85
N ALA A 133 -8.71 10.42 -8.86
CA ALA A 133 -9.25 10.43 -10.22
C ALA A 133 -10.68 9.84 -10.30
N SER A 134 -11.02 8.88 -9.42
CA SER A 134 -12.36 8.26 -9.41
C SER A 134 -13.46 9.21 -8.95
N LEU A 135 -13.12 10.23 -8.18
CA LEU A 135 -14.04 11.28 -7.70
C LEU A 135 -13.88 12.60 -8.49
N PHE A 136 -13.11 12.59 -9.58
CA PHE A 136 -12.76 13.79 -10.37
C PHE A 136 -12.17 14.93 -9.53
N ASN A 137 -11.66 14.60 -8.35
CA ASN A 137 -11.03 15.56 -7.45
C ASN A 137 -9.53 15.64 -7.76
N VAL A 138 -9.19 16.48 -8.73
CA VAL A 138 -7.83 16.71 -9.19
C VAL A 138 -7.41 18.12 -8.80
N PRO A 139 -6.27 18.29 -8.11
CA PRO A 139 -5.75 19.59 -7.71
C PRO A 139 -5.58 20.55 -8.90
N THR A 140 -5.80 21.84 -8.67
CA THR A 140 -5.63 22.90 -9.71
C THR A 140 -4.23 22.88 -10.30
N SER A 141 -3.19 22.58 -9.51
CA SER A 141 -1.82 22.44 -9.99
C SER A 141 -1.67 21.39 -11.08
N VAL A 142 -2.38 20.26 -10.98
CA VAL A 142 -2.38 19.21 -12.00
C VAL A 142 -3.04 19.71 -13.29
N LYS A 143 -4.15 20.43 -13.20
CA LYS A 143 -4.81 21.04 -14.39
C LYS A 143 -3.87 21.99 -15.13
N ILE A 144 -3.14 22.83 -14.40
CA ILE A 144 -2.15 23.74 -14.98
C ILE A 144 -1.04 22.97 -15.70
N HIS A 145 -0.56 21.87 -15.14
CA HIS A 145 0.43 21.01 -15.80
C HIS A 145 -0.11 20.43 -17.10
N LEU A 146 -1.34 19.94 -17.13
CA LEU A 146 -1.99 19.40 -18.34
C LEU A 146 -2.16 20.47 -19.42
N GLU A 147 -2.58 21.67 -19.06
CA GLU A 147 -2.70 22.79 -20.01
C GLU A 147 -1.34 23.18 -20.64
N LYS A 148 -0.29 23.32 -19.83
CA LYS A 148 1.06 23.58 -20.33
C LYS A 148 1.56 22.46 -21.24
N PHE A 149 1.25 21.22 -20.88
CA PHE A 149 1.62 20.06 -21.67
C PHE A 149 0.88 20.03 -23.01
N GLN A 150 -0.40 20.35 -23.05
CA GLN A 150 -1.15 20.49 -24.31
C GLN A 150 -0.51 21.50 -25.23
N GLN A 151 -0.07 22.67 -24.71
CA GLN A 151 0.63 23.69 -25.51
C GLN A 151 1.95 23.18 -26.10
N ARG A 152 2.68 22.34 -25.36
CA ARG A 152 3.93 21.71 -25.84
C ARG A 152 3.67 20.72 -26.98
N LEU A 153 2.51 20.06 -26.98
CA LEU A 153 2.15 19.02 -27.94
C LEU A 153 1.42 19.54 -29.18
N LYS A 154 1.12 20.82 -29.28
CA LYS A 154 0.24 21.39 -30.32
C LYS A 154 0.67 21.08 -31.77
N ASP A 155 1.97 20.87 -32.01
CA ASP A 155 2.52 20.62 -33.35
C ASP A 155 2.56 19.10 -33.71
N PHE A 156 2.10 18.24 -32.81
CA PHE A 156 2.07 16.78 -33.03
C PHE A 156 0.96 16.30 -33.97
N ALA A 157 -0.16 17.05 -34.06
CA ALA A 157 -1.29 16.74 -34.95
C ALA A 157 -2.14 17.98 -35.17
N ASP A 158 -3.12 17.90 -36.08
CA ASP A 158 -4.05 18.99 -36.38
C ASP A 158 -4.91 19.35 -35.17
N GLU A 159 -5.35 18.33 -34.43
CA GLU A 159 -6.03 18.50 -33.16
C GLU A 159 -5.29 17.77 -32.04
N VAL A 160 -4.99 18.51 -30.97
CA VAL A 160 -4.36 17.99 -29.77
C VAL A 160 -5.19 18.36 -28.54
N ARG A 161 -5.60 17.35 -27.79
CA ARG A 161 -6.36 17.52 -26.55
C ARG A 161 -5.67 16.76 -25.42
N VAL A 162 -5.42 17.43 -24.30
CA VAL A 162 -4.91 16.79 -23.08
C VAL A 162 -5.93 17.04 -21.99
N LYS A 163 -6.59 15.99 -21.54
CA LYS A 163 -7.71 16.08 -20.59
C LYS A 163 -7.61 15.05 -19.47
N ILE A 164 -8.25 15.35 -18.35
CA ILE A 164 -8.55 14.37 -17.31
C ILE A 164 -9.65 13.43 -17.84
N PHE A 165 -9.59 12.15 -17.45
CA PHE A 165 -10.69 11.23 -17.78
C PHE A 165 -11.99 11.68 -17.11
N GLU A 166 -13.02 11.89 -17.92
CA GLU A 166 -14.40 12.17 -17.54
C GLU A 166 -15.27 11.04 -18.10
N LYS A 167 -16.59 11.04 -17.82
CA LYS A 167 -17.49 9.98 -18.29
C LYS A 167 -18.04 10.22 -19.71
N ASP A 168 -17.26 10.71 -20.62
CA ASP A 168 -17.81 11.37 -21.80
C ASP A 168 -17.72 10.60 -23.12
N ASP A 169 -16.83 9.58 -23.26
CA ASP A 169 -16.57 8.95 -24.55
C ASP A 169 -16.14 7.50 -24.38
N GLU A 170 -16.71 6.62 -25.21
CA GLU A 170 -16.46 5.19 -25.20
C GLU A 170 -14.97 4.85 -25.42
N LYS A 171 -14.29 5.54 -26.34
CA LYS A 171 -12.87 5.34 -26.63
C LYS A 171 -11.99 5.69 -25.44
N THR A 172 -12.25 6.86 -24.84
CA THR A 172 -11.49 7.33 -23.67
C THR A 172 -11.74 6.44 -22.46
N GLU A 173 -12.98 5.94 -22.29
CA GLU A 173 -13.30 4.98 -21.24
C GLU A 173 -12.60 3.63 -21.44
N LEU A 174 -12.49 3.15 -22.69
CA LEU A 174 -11.73 1.95 -23.03
C LEU A 174 -10.25 2.13 -22.71
N VAL A 175 -9.65 3.26 -23.09
CA VAL A 175 -8.26 3.62 -22.76
C VAL A 175 -8.06 3.73 -21.25
N ARG A 176 -9.01 4.31 -20.52
CA ARG A 176 -8.98 4.42 -19.06
C ARG A 176 -8.97 3.06 -18.37
N LYS A 177 -9.83 2.15 -18.81
CA LYS A 177 -9.98 0.81 -18.24
C LYS A 177 -8.77 -0.08 -18.51
N THR A 178 -8.28 -0.03 -19.74
CA THR A 178 -7.18 -0.90 -20.19
C THR A 178 -5.80 -0.33 -19.84
N MET A 179 -5.69 1.00 -19.67
CA MET A 179 -4.44 1.76 -19.57
C MET A 179 -3.49 1.53 -20.75
N LYS A 180 -4.04 1.17 -21.91
CA LYS A 180 -3.33 0.94 -23.16
C LYS A 180 -3.56 2.08 -24.15
N ILE A 181 -2.69 2.19 -25.13
CA ILE A 181 -2.78 3.17 -26.22
C ILE A 181 -3.81 2.68 -27.23
N LEU A 182 -4.74 3.55 -27.62
CA LEU A 182 -5.55 3.35 -28.82
C LEU A 182 -4.86 4.07 -29.98
N MET A 183 -4.51 3.34 -31.04
CA MET A 183 -3.83 3.90 -32.21
C MET A 183 -4.50 3.37 -33.47
N ILE A 184 -4.97 4.27 -34.33
CA ILE A 184 -5.51 4.00 -35.66
C ILE A 184 -4.67 4.80 -36.65
N GLN A 185 -3.68 4.12 -37.26
CA GLN A 185 -2.71 4.76 -38.11
C GLN A 185 -3.33 5.25 -39.45
N ASP A 186 -4.27 4.49 -39.97
CA ASP A 186 -5.06 4.82 -41.16
C ASP A 186 -6.53 4.47 -40.90
N THR A 187 -7.40 5.48 -40.79
CA THR A 187 -8.81 5.28 -40.48
C THR A 187 -9.58 4.58 -41.59
N GLN A 188 -9.02 4.51 -42.81
CA GLN A 188 -9.64 3.84 -43.97
C GLN A 188 -9.08 2.43 -44.20
N ASP A 189 -8.09 2.00 -43.43
CA ASP A 189 -7.53 0.65 -43.49
C ASP A 189 -7.93 -0.14 -42.23
N ILE A 190 -8.73 -1.19 -42.44
CA ILE A 190 -9.23 -2.04 -41.35
C ILE A 190 -8.10 -2.72 -40.55
N MET A 191 -6.95 -2.95 -41.17
CA MET A 191 -5.79 -3.56 -40.51
C MET A 191 -5.13 -2.61 -39.53
N SER A 192 -5.30 -1.29 -39.71
CA SER A 192 -4.81 -0.27 -38.76
C SER A 192 -5.56 -0.24 -37.41
N TYR A 193 -6.66 -0.98 -37.29
CA TYR A 193 -7.42 -1.13 -36.03
C TYR A 193 -6.93 -2.31 -35.18
N ILE A 194 -6.02 -3.12 -35.73
CA ILE A 194 -5.43 -4.28 -35.05
C ILE A 194 -3.96 -3.96 -34.75
N PRO A 195 -3.55 -3.89 -33.50
CA PRO A 195 -2.15 -3.63 -33.16
C PRO A 195 -1.28 -4.88 -33.33
N GLU A 196 0.00 -4.70 -33.64
CA GLU A 196 1.01 -5.76 -33.60
C GLU A 196 1.32 -6.18 -32.15
N ASP A 197 1.31 -5.24 -31.22
CA ASP A 197 1.53 -5.45 -29.78
C ASP A 197 0.24 -5.21 -28.98
N THR A 198 -0.38 -6.30 -28.54
CA THR A 198 -1.59 -6.27 -27.71
C THR A 198 -1.31 -6.01 -26.22
N GLU A 199 -0.05 -6.01 -25.76
CA GLU A 199 0.29 -5.66 -24.36
C GLU A 199 0.22 -4.15 -24.15
N GLY A 200 0.73 -3.35 -25.09
CA GLY A 200 0.78 -1.89 -25.00
C GLY A 200 -0.38 -1.18 -25.71
N PHE A 201 -1.06 -1.84 -26.64
CA PHE A 201 -2.07 -1.22 -27.50
C PHE A 201 -3.41 -1.96 -27.45
N ILE A 202 -4.48 -1.24 -27.82
CA ILE A 202 -5.86 -1.75 -27.82
C ILE A 202 -6.15 -2.34 -29.20
N ASP A 203 -6.63 -3.60 -29.27
CA ASP A 203 -7.30 -4.13 -30.45
C ASP A 203 -8.69 -3.50 -30.57
N TYR A 204 -8.76 -2.41 -31.33
CA TYR A 204 -9.99 -1.66 -31.46
C TYR A 204 -10.98 -2.32 -32.43
N ARG A 205 -10.50 -3.15 -33.37
CA ARG A 205 -11.36 -3.96 -34.22
C ARG A 205 -12.16 -4.98 -33.42
N GLU A 206 -11.51 -5.67 -32.50
CA GLU A 206 -12.19 -6.62 -31.60
C GLU A 206 -13.29 -5.91 -30.80
N HIS A 207 -13.01 -4.72 -30.30
CA HIS A 207 -13.98 -3.91 -29.54
C HIS A 207 -15.18 -3.47 -30.38
N LEU A 208 -14.96 -2.98 -31.60
CA LEU A 208 -16.02 -2.49 -32.51
C LEU A 208 -16.86 -3.61 -33.13
N ASN A 209 -16.28 -4.80 -33.29
CA ASN A 209 -16.95 -5.96 -33.89
C ASN A 209 -17.68 -5.60 -35.19
N THR A 210 -19.01 -5.56 -35.22
CA THR A 210 -19.84 -5.28 -36.41
C THR A 210 -19.96 -3.78 -36.75
N GLU A 211 -19.59 -2.89 -35.85
CA GLU A 211 -19.74 -1.43 -36.00
C GLU A 211 -18.60 -0.76 -36.78
N ILE A 212 -17.53 -1.50 -37.10
CA ILE A 212 -16.32 -0.96 -37.73
C ILE A 212 -16.60 -0.20 -39.03
N GLY A 213 -17.51 -0.68 -39.84
CA GLY A 213 -17.90 -0.01 -41.10
C GLY A 213 -18.52 1.38 -40.87
N GLN A 214 -19.35 1.51 -39.87
CA GLN A 214 -19.97 2.79 -39.49
C GLN A 214 -18.92 3.77 -38.94
N VAL A 215 -18.01 3.30 -38.12
CA VAL A 215 -16.91 4.10 -37.56
C VAL A 215 -15.98 4.61 -38.67
N MET A 216 -15.60 3.75 -39.63
CA MET A 216 -14.78 4.16 -40.78
C MET A 216 -15.49 5.21 -41.63
N GLU A 217 -16.81 5.08 -41.85
CA GLU A 217 -17.60 6.07 -42.60
C GLU A 217 -17.68 7.41 -41.88
N ASP A 218 -17.80 7.42 -40.54
CA ASP A 218 -17.80 8.64 -39.73
C ASP A 218 -16.42 9.33 -39.77
N TYR A 219 -15.32 8.60 -39.75
CA TYR A 219 -13.99 9.15 -39.97
C TYR A 219 -13.86 9.78 -41.36
N ARG A 220 -14.37 9.11 -42.39
CA ARG A 220 -14.36 9.65 -43.77
C ARG A 220 -15.11 10.98 -43.87
N LYS A 221 -16.34 11.06 -43.29
CA LYS A 221 -17.15 12.30 -43.27
C LYS A 221 -16.40 13.42 -42.56
N ARG A 222 -15.70 13.12 -41.48
CA ARG A 222 -14.93 14.08 -40.70
C ARG A 222 -13.54 14.37 -41.29
N LYS A 223 -13.15 13.70 -42.39
CA LYS A 223 -11.83 13.77 -43.03
C LYS A 223 -10.68 13.49 -42.08
N ILE A 224 -10.85 12.56 -41.17
CA ILE A 224 -9.81 12.12 -40.23
C ILE A 224 -8.99 11.03 -40.91
N VAL A 225 -7.68 11.24 -40.99
CA VAL A 225 -6.72 10.28 -41.56
C VAL A 225 -6.20 9.32 -40.49
N SER A 226 -5.90 9.85 -39.31
CA SER A 226 -5.33 9.06 -38.21
C SER A 226 -5.83 9.57 -36.86
N GLU A 227 -5.95 8.67 -35.88
CA GLU A 227 -6.34 9.00 -34.52
C GLU A 227 -5.46 8.22 -33.51
N MET A 228 -5.09 8.87 -32.42
CA MET A 228 -4.33 8.26 -31.33
C MET A 228 -4.78 8.78 -29.98
N ILE A 229 -4.97 7.87 -29.00
CA ILE A 229 -5.25 8.23 -27.61
C ILE A 229 -4.24 7.52 -26.71
N VAL A 230 -3.42 8.30 -26.01
CA VAL A 230 -2.38 7.83 -25.10
C VAL A 230 -2.81 8.09 -23.65
N PRO A 231 -2.88 7.09 -22.77
CA PRO A 231 -3.24 7.31 -21.38
C PRO A 231 -2.12 8.04 -20.62
N ILE A 232 -2.51 8.95 -19.73
CA ILE A 232 -1.65 9.59 -18.74
C ILE A 232 -1.85 8.86 -17.43
N ILE A 233 -0.82 8.12 -17.01
CA ILE A 233 -0.87 7.24 -15.84
C ILE A 233 -0.03 7.83 -14.72
N TYR A 234 -0.65 8.20 -13.60
CA TYR A 234 0.02 8.71 -12.41
C TYR A 234 0.36 7.58 -11.45
N LEU A 235 1.61 7.47 -11.04
CA LEU A 235 2.08 6.53 -10.03
C LEU A 235 2.14 7.20 -8.66
N GLY A 236 1.28 6.79 -7.74
CA GLY A 236 1.25 7.30 -6.37
C GLY A 236 2.44 6.85 -5.52
N HIS A 237 2.72 7.57 -4.43
CA HIS A 237 3.78 7.20 -3.48
C HIS A 237 3.47 5.92 -2.70
N ASP A 238 2.23 5.46 -2.72
CA ASP A 238 1.77 4.17 -2.18
C ASP A 238 1.91 3.02 -3.18
N GLY A 239 2.47 3.29 -4.38
CA GLY A 239 2.57 2.33 -5.48
C GLY A 239 1.26 2.13 -6.25
N SER A 240 0.22 2.91 -5.96
CA SER A 240 -1.04 2.85 -6.71
C SER A 240 -0.88 3.46 -8.10
N THR A 241 -1.48 2.83 -9.09
CA THR A 241 -1.55 3.31 -10.47
C THR A 241 -2.90 3.99 -10.68
N ILE A 242 -2.88 5.26 -11.09
CA ILE A 242 -4.09 6.08 -11.26
C ILE A 242 -4.15 6.52 -12.72
N PRO A 243 -5.17 6.10 -13.50
CA PRO A 243 -5.43 6.66 -14.82
C PRO A 243 -5.92 8.11 -14.64
N LEU A 244 -5.01 9.08 -14.84
CA LEU A 244 -5.25 10.49 -14.56
C LEU A 244 -6.01 11.18 -15.69
N GLY A 245 -5.59 10.91 -16.93
CA GLY A 245 -6.11 11.56 -18.10
C GLY A 245 -5.58 10.94 -19.38
N TYR A 246 -5.69 11.65 -20.48
CA TYR A 246 -5.26 11.17 -21.78
C TYR A 246 -4.76 12.31 -22.69
N ILE A 247 -3.93 11.95 -23.67
CA ILE A 247 -3.55 12.76 -24.80
C ILE A 247 -4.33 12.21 -26.00
N HIS A 248 -5.09 13.07 -26.67
CA HIS A 248 -5.87 12.68 -27.85
C HIS A 248 -5.37 13.51 -29.05
N LEU A 249 -4.88 12.80 -30.05
CA LEU A 249 -4.42 13.36 -31.34
C LEU A 249 -5.35 12.96 -32.46
N ILE A 250 -5.70 13.92 -33.31
CA ILE A 250 -6.42 13.70 -34.55
C ILE A 250 -5.62 14.36 -35.67
N SER A 251 -5.37 13.63 -36.74
CA SER A 251 -4.72 14.17 -37.95
C SER A 251 -5.62 14.03 -39.15
N HIS A 252 -5.64 15.11 -39.96
CA HIS A 252 -6.39 15.23 -41.20
C HIS A 252 -5.52 15.10 -42.46
N ASP A 253 -4.20 15.12 -42.31
CA ASP A 253 -3.26 15.18 -43.42
C ASP A 253 -2.20 14.08 -43.39
N ARG A 254 -1.87 13.51 -42.22
CA ARG A 254 -0.81 12.51 -42.06
C ARG A 254 -1.18 11.34 -41.15
N LYS A 255 -0.48 10.24 -41.34
CA LYS A 255 -0.60 9.06 -40.49
C LYS A 255 0.25 9.24 -39.23
N LEU A 256 -0.32 8.95 -38.07
CA LEU A 256 0.36 8.94 -36.76
C LEU A 256 0.86 7.50 -36.52
N GLY A 257 2.17 7.31 -36.47
CA GLY A 257 2.79 5.99 -36.36
C GLY A 257 3.26 5.64 -34.96
N MET A 258 3.91 4.48 -34.86
CA MET A 258 4.47 3.94 -33.62
C MET A 258 5.48 4.90 -32.96
N ASP A 259 6.32 5.57 -33.74
CA ASP A 259 7.30 6.53 -33.22
C ASP A 259 6.61 7.67 -32.46
N THR A 260 5.51 8.20 -33.02
CA THR A 260 4.69 9.22 -32.35
C THR A 260 4.10 8.69 -31.05
N ALA A 261 3.60 7.45 -31.03
CA ALA A 261 3.04 6.84 -29.82
C ALA A 261 4.10 6.69 -28.71
N LEU A 262 5.30 6.24 -29.05
CA LEU A 262 6.41 6.08 -28.11
C LEU A 262 6.90 7.43 -27.57
N GLU A 263 7.06 8.44 -28.45
CA GLU A 263 7.44 9.78 -28.05
C GLU A 263 6.42 10.41 -27.09
N LEU A 264 5.13 10.32 -27.40
CA LEU A 264 4.06 10.80 -26.52
C LEU A 264 4.04 10.11 -25.17
N LYS A 265 4.27 8.79 -25.16
CA LYS A 265 4.36 8.00 -23.92
C LYS A 265 5.53 8.49 -23.05
N MET A 266 6.70 8.74 -23.65
CA MET A 266 7.86 9.30 -22.92
C MET A 266 7.57 10.70 -22.39
N LEU A 267 6.99 11.59 -23.18
CA LEU A 267 6.61 12.93 -22.76
C LEU A 267 5.55 12.92 -21.67
N ALA A 268 4.59 11.99 -21.72
CA ALA A 268 3.60 11.80 -20.66
C ALA A 268 4.27 11.36 -19.33
N PHE A 269 5.27 10.48 -19.37
CA PHE A 269 6.03 10.09 -18.18
C PHE A 269 6.80 11.29 -17.59
N GLU A 270 7.49 12.07 -18.41
CA GLU A 270 8.19 13.28 -17.93
C GLU A 270 7.22 14.25 -17.23
N MET A 271 6.06 14.49 -17.83
CA MET A 271 5.04 15.36 -17.26
C MET A 271 4.53 14.83 -15.92
N VAL A 272 4.22 13.53 -15.85
CA VAL A 272 3.76 12.89 -14.61
C VAL A 272 4.83 12.96 -13.53
N ASP A 273 6.11 12.76 -13.85
CA ASP A 273 7.22 12.91 -12.90
C ASP A 273 7.32 14.35 -12.38
N GLN A 274 7.20 15.36 -13.23
CA GLN A 274 7.15 16.77 -12.81
C GLN A 274 5.96 17.07 -11.90
N MET A 275 4.77 16.54 -12.23
CA MET A 275 3.59 16.65 -11.38
C MET A 275 3.81 15.99 -10.02
N ARG A 276 4.37 14.78 -10.00
CA ARG A 276 4.66 14.03 -8.78
C ARG A 276 5.65 14.79 -7.91
N ASP A 277 6.73 15.31 -8.49
CA ASP A 277 7.76 16.06 -7.77
C ASP A 277 7.18 17.35 -7.16
N SER A 278 6.37 18.09 -7.91
CA SER A 278 5.70 19.30 -7.40
C SER A 278 4.68 18.99 -6.28
N ASN A 279 4.06 17.81 -6.32
CA ASN A 279 3.10 17.35 -5.31
C ASN A 279 3.74 16.55 -4.17
N THR A 280 5.07 16.39 -4.17
CA THR A 280 5.77 15.60 -3.15
C THR A 280 6.24 16.47 -2.00
N MET A 281 5.99 16.01 -0.79
CA MET A 281 6.68 16.44 0.41
C MET A 281 7.81 15.42 0.68
N LEU A 282 9.03 15.91 0.79
CA LEU A 282 10.21 15.12 1.14
C LEU A 282 10.73 15.55 2.51
N ILE A 283 10.82 14.62 3.45
CA ILE A 283 11.45 14.84 4.76
C ILE A 283 12.59 13.83 4.94
N SER A 284 13.81 14.35 5.05
CA SER A 284 15.03 13.54 5.14
C SER A 284 15.43 13.18 6.57
N LYS A 285 14.67 13.60 7.59
CA LYS A 285 14.94 13.24 8.98
C LYS A 285 14.74 11.75 9.24
N ARG A 286 15.66 11.16 10.00
CA ARG A 286 15.55 9.74 10.41
C ARG A 286 14.35 9.54 11.32
N GLN A 287 13.61 8.46 11.06
CA GLN A 287 12.52 7.98 11.90
C GLN A 287 12.79 6.52 12.31
N ALA A 288 12.37 6.16 13.52
CA ALA A 288 12.66 4.85 14.05
C ALA A 288 11.77 3.75 13.47
N VAL A 289 12.36 2.56 13.29
CA VAL A 289 11.66 1.32 12.98
C VAL A 289 11.54 0.51 14.28
N ALA A 290 10.33 0.36 14.79
CA ALA A 290 10.10 -0.40 16.03
C ALA A 290 10.08 -1.92 15.80
N ASP A 291 9.53 -2.37 14.67
CA ASP A 291 9.62 -3.75 14.22
C ASP A 291 9.51 -3.86 12.69
N ILE A 292 10.12 -4.90 12.13
CA ILE A 292 10.23 -5.12 10.70
C ILE A 292 9.97 -6.59 10.34
N SER A 293 9.43 -6.83 9.15
CA SER A 293 9.23 -8.15 8.55
C SER A 293 9.35 -8.06 7.03
N ARG A 294 9.35 -9.19 6.31
CA ARG A 294 9.38 -9.18 4.84
C ARG A 294 8.23 -8.39 4.22
N GLY A 295 7.04 -8.37 4.82
CA GLY A 295 5.84 -7.75 4.24
C GLY A 295 5.46 -6.40 4.84
N GLY A 296 6.21 -5.85 5.79
CA GLY A 296 5.88 -4.57 6.41
C GLY A 296 6.63 -4.27 7.68
N MET A 297 6.37 -3.09 8.25
CA MET A 297 7.05 -2.59 9.43
C MET A 297 6.17 -1.69 10.29
N ARG A 298 6.60 -1.45 11.51
CA ARG A 298 6.05 -0.45 12.40
C ARG A 298 7.07 0.68 12.56
N LEU A 299 6.64 1.87 12.19
CA LEU A 299 7.42 3.09 12.30
C LEU A 299 6.99 3.90 13.52
N VAL A 300 7.92 4.64 14.10
CA VAL A 300 7.66 5.66 15.11
C VAL A 300 8.11 7.00 14.53
N ILE A 301 7.15 7.85 14.25
CA ILE A 301 7.36 9.16 13.64
C ILE A 301 7.41 10.22 14.73
N THR A 302 8.56 10.84 14.88
CA THR A 302 8.80 11.91 15.87
C THR A 302 8.69 13.30 15.26
N ASP A 303 8.91 13.43 13.95
CA ASP A 303 8.84 14.70 13.24
C ASP A 303 7.43 15.30 13.27
N PRO A 304 7.25 16.56 13.77
CA PRO A 304 5.93 17.17 13.94
C PRO A 304 5.18 17.40 12.63
N GLU A 305 5.88 17.67 11.52
CA GLU A 305 5.29 17.89 10.22
C GLU A 305 4.77 16.57 9.65
N LEU A 306 5.57 15.50 9.70
CA LEU A 306 5.17 14.17 9.32
C LEU A 306 3.99 13.64 10.14
N LYS A 307 3.95 13.89 11.46
CA LYS A 307 2.83 13.47 12.32
C LYS A 307 1.50 14.04 11.84
N LYS A 308 1.45 15.32 11.50
CA LYS A 308 0.23 15.96 11.00
C LYS A 308 -0.19 15.44 9.62
N PHE A 309 0.79 15.13 8.81
CA PHE A 309 0.58 14.86 7.40
C PHE A 309 0.24 13.39 7.11
N LEU A 310 1.01 12.44 7.69
CA LEU A 310 0.90 11.02 7.36
C LEU A 310 -0.42 10.39 7.81
N VAL A 311 -1.09 10.93 8.82
CA VAL A 311 -2.40 10.42 9.28
C VAL A 311 -3.48 10.49 8.21
N HIS A 312 -3.35 11.40 7.23
CA HIS A 312 -4.30 11.61 6.15
C HIS A 312 -3.94 10.82 4.87
N GLN A 313 -2.74 10.19 4.82
CA GLN A 313 -2.27 9.48 3.64
C GLN A 313 -2.79 8.03 3.60
N LYS A 314 -3.01 7.48 2.41
CA LYS A 314 -3.22 6.03 2.23
C LYS A 314 -1.91 5.27 2.37
N GLY A 315 -0.82 5.86 1.89
CA GLY A 315 0.51 5.30 1.91
C GLY A 315 1.55 6.34 1.55
N PHE A 316 2.80 5.95 1.61
CA PHE A 316 3.95 6.79 1.33
C PHE A 316 5.16 5.93 1.00
N SER A 317 6.17 6.54 0.38
CA SER A 317 7.44 5.87 0.12
C SER A 317 8.54 6.44 1.00
N PHE A 318 9.56 5.62 1.27
CA PHE A 318 10.72 6.01 2.06
C PHE A 318 11.89 5.07 1.80
N ASP A 319 13.06 5.51 2.24
CA ASP A 319 14.26 4.70 2.19
C ASP A 319 14.46 3.97 3.52
N VAL A 320 14.50 2.64 3.49
CA VAL A 320 14.91 1.79 4.62
C VAL A 320 16.42 1.67 4.60
N VAL A 321 17.04 2.01 5.72
CA VAL A 321 18.50 1.96 5.87
C VAL A 321 18.86 0.95 6.95
N PHE A 322 19.44 -0.16 6.55
CA PHE A 322 20.08 -1.12 7.44
C PHE A 322 21.51 -0.65 7.76
N LYS A 323 21.99 -0.96 8.95
CA LYS A 323 23.34 -0.56 9.42
C LYS A 323 24.41 -0.93 8.39
N LEU A 324 25.20 0.05 7.95
CA LEU A 324 26.28 -0.06 6.97
C LEU A 324 25.83 -0.58 5.58
N GLN A 325 24.56 -0.43 5.22
CA GLN A 325 24.03 -0.85 3.93
C GLN A 325 23.50 0.31 3.12
N GLN A 326 23.42 0.12 1.82
CA GLN A 326 22.78 1.10 0.92
C GLN A 326 21.28 1.18 1.18
N PRO A 327 20.68 2.37 1.13
CA PRO A 327 19.25 2.54 1.26
C PRO A 327 18.45 1.67 0.26
N ILE A 328 17.30 1.23 0.69
CA ILE A 328 16.33 0.49 -0.14
C ILE A 328 15.03 1.29 -0.14
N THR A 329 14.58 1.74 -1.30
CA THR A 329 13.34 2.51 -1.43
C THR A 329 12.13 1.58 -1.48
N VAL A 330 11.18 1.79 -0.57
CA VAL A 330 9.94 1.00 -0.48
C VAL A 330 8.72 1.88 -0.67
N PHE A 331 7.70 1.33 -1.35
CA PHE A 331 6.35 1.89 -1.44
C PHE A 331 5.45 1.16 -0.45
N THR A 332 4.69 1.91 0.34
CA THR A 332 3.93 1.32 1.45
C THR A 332 2.51 1.84 1.52
N GLU A 333 1.63 1.02 2.08
CA GLU A 333 0.27 1.38 2.45
C GLU A 333 0.14 1.41 3.96
N ILE A 334 -0.53 2.45 4.50
CA ILE A 334 -0.81 2.58 5.94
C ILE A 334 -1.98 1.67 6.30
N ILE A 335 -1.72 0.73 7.20
CA ILE A 335 -2.74 -0.20 7.71
C ILE A 335 -3.40 0.33 8.96
N TRP A 336 -2.62 0.97 9.86
CA TRP A 336 -3.12 1.56 11.09
C TRP A 336 -2.22 2.68 11.58
N THR A 337 -2.78 3.58 12.38
CA THR A 337 -2.07 4.64 13.09
C THR A 337 -2.48 4.67 14.56
N ALA A 338 -1.56 5.04 15.44
CA ALA A 338 -1.81 5.21 16.88
C ALA A 338 -0.87 6.26 17.45
N THR A 339 -1.26 6.87 18.56
CA THR A 339 -0.38 7.75 19.34
C THR A 339 0.37 6.93 20.37
N THR A 340 1.68 7.16 20.50
CA THR A 340 2.50 6.56 21.57
C THR A 340 2.32 7.31 22.91
N PRO A 341 2.73 6.72 24.05
CA PRO A 341 2.72 7.44 25.32
C PRO A 341 3.57 8.72 25.30
N GLN A 342 4.60 8.79 24.44
CA GLN A 342 5.46 9.95 24.26
C GLN A 342 4.89 10.99 23.29
N ASN A 343 3.62 10.83 22.90
CA ASN A 343 2.94 11.66 21.90
C ASN A 343 3.56 11.63 20.50
N ASP A 344 4.22 10.54 20.15
CA ASP A 344 4.69 10.28 18.79
C ASP A 344 3.65 9.50 17.99
N LEU A 345 3.76 9.51 16.65
CA LEU A 345 2.86 8.77 15.79
C LEU A 345 3.45 7.40 15.45
N ALA A 346 2.81 6.34 15.94
CA ALA A 346 3.10 4.97 15.51
C ALA A 346 2.29 4.63 14.26
N ILE A 347 2.97 4.11 13.23
CA ILE A 347 2.35 3.73 11.96
C ILE A 347 2.71 2.29 11.63
N GLY A 348 1.69 1.46 11.40
CA GLY A 348 1.87 0.13 10.83
C GLY A 348 1.69 0.18 9.32
N VAL A 349 2.74 -0.19 8.56
CA VAL A 349 2.70 -0.21 7.11
C VAL A 349 2.88 -1.61 6.53
N THR A 350 2.25 -1.87 5.38
CA THR A 350 2.55 -3.00 4.51
C THR A 350 3.34 -2.53 3.30
N ILE A 351 4.35 -3.30 2.88
CA ILE A 351 5.13 -3.04 1.67
C ILE A 351 4.29 -3.48 0.47
N LYS A 352 4.12 -2.58 -0.49
CA LYS A 352 3.44 -2.81 -1.77
C LYS A 352 4.43 -3.04 -2.92
N GLY A 353 5.63 -2.49 -2.80
CA GLY A 353 6.66 -2.61 -3.82
C GLY A 353 7.97 -1.97 -3.41
N PHE A 354 8.95 -2.14 -4.26
CA PHE A 354 10.29 -1.56 -4.16
C PHE A 354 10.55 -0.67 -5.38
N SER A 355 11.60 0.13 -5.34
CA SER A 355 11.99 0.91 -6.51
C SER A 355 12.41 -0.01 -7.67
N SER A 356 12.54 0.57 -8.87
CA SER A 356 12.97 -0.15 -10.07
C SER A 356 14.46 -0.53 -10.07
N ARG A 357 15.21 -0.19 -9.00
CA ARG A 357 16.63 -0.52 -8.89
C ARG A 357 16.80 -2.03 -8.76
N LYS A 358 17.62 -2.60 -9.65
CA LYS A 358 17.86 -4.06 -9.71
C LYS A 358 18.34 -4.61 -8.36
N GLY A 359 17.68 -5.66 -7.89
CA GLY A 359 18.08 -6.42 -6.69
C GLY A 359 17.67 -5.81 -5.34
N GLU A 360 16.93 -4.70 -5.26
CA GLU A 360 16.49 -4.13 -3.97
C GLU A 360 15.58 -5.07 -3.19
N THR A 361 14.65 -5.74 -3.84
CA THR A 361 13.76 -6.73 -3.23
C THR A 361 14.54 -7.88 -2.58
N ASP A 362 15.51 -8.42 -3.32
CA ASP A 362 16.31 -9.56 -2.85
C ASP A 362 17.19 -9.15 -1.67
N ARG A 363 17.83 -7.97 -1.75
CA ARG A 363 18.63 -7.41 -0.64
C ARG A 363 17.79 -7.21 0.61
N TYR A 364 16.58 -6.63 0.46
CA TYR A 364 15.68 -6.44 1.58
C TYR A 364 15.34 -7.77 2.25
N HIS A 365 14.96 -8.79 1.47
CA HIS A 365 14.63 -10.10 2.01
C HIS A 365 15.84 -10.79 2.68
N GLN A 366 17.02 -10.69 2.09
CA GLN A 366 18.25 -11.23 2.68
C GLN A 366 18.57 -10.60 4.05
N TYR A 367 18.39 -9.25 4.17
CA TYR A 367 18.61 -8.59 5.46
C TYR A 367 17.58 -9.00 6.51
N ILE A 368 16.32 -9.16 6.14
CA ILE A 368 15.28 -9.65 7.07
C ILE A 368 15.59 -11.08 7.53
N ASP A 369 16.04 -11.95 6.64
CA ASP A 369 16.39 -13.34 6.97
C ASP A 369 17.62 -13.41 7.88
N ALA A 370 18.63 -12.57 7.64
CA ALA A 370 19.80 -12.45 8.50
C ALA A 370 19.44 -12.01 9.94
N LEU A 371 18.46 -11.10 10.10
CA LEU A 371 17.94 -10.73 11.41
C LEU A 371 17.28 -11.91 12.14
N GLY A 372 16.66 -12.82 11.38
CA GLY A 372 16.07 -14.05 11.92
C GLY A 372 17.11 -15.07 12.37
N ALA A 373 18.21 -15.20 11.64
CA ALA A 373 19.29 -16.11 11.97
C ALA A 373 20.08 -15.66 13.21
N ALA A 374 20.28 -14.36 13.39
CA ALA A 374 20.98 -13.77 14.53
C ALA A 374 20.22 -13.86 15.88
N LYS A 375 18.92 -14.21 15.85
CA LYS A 375 18.06 -14.34 17.06
C LYS A 375 17.72 -15.78 17.44
N LYS A 376 18.27 -16.76 16.72
CA LYS A 376 18.26 -18.18 17.09
C LYS A 376 19.54 -18.51 17.86
#